data_d6d281de3a42d3e3e5b30f8afe4b1771
#
_entry.id   d6d281de3a42d3e3e5b30f8afe4b1771
#
_cell.length_a   1.000
_cell.length_b   1.000
_cell.length_c   1.000
_cell.angle_alpha   90.00
_cell.angle_beta   90.00
_cell.angle_gamma   90.00
#
_symmetry.space_group_name_H-M   'P 1'
#
loop_
_entity.id
_entity.type
_entity.pdbx_description
1 polymer ?
#
loop_
_entity_poly.entity_id
_entity_poly.type
_entity_poly.pdbx_seq_one_letter_code
_entity_poly.pdbx_strand_id
1 'polypeptide(L)'
;MSRIGVKPITVPAGVEVTIAEGNLVIVKGPKGTLTKKFDAAISIKQEENTITVERPTNNKQHRSLHGLTRTLIDNMVIGVTNGFEKKLELVGVGYRAQKQGKKLVMNLGFSHPVEMEDPEGLTVEVPNQTELIVKGIDKQLVGNYAAKIRDWRKPEPYKGKGIRYAGEVVRRKEGKTGKK
;
A
#
# COMPACT_ATOMS: atom_id res chain seq x y z
N MET A 1 14.50 -6.22 -22.41
CA MET A 1 15.03 -6.27 -21.02
C MET A 1 14.02 -5.68 -20.06
N SER A 2 13.96 -6.13 -18.79
CA SER A 2 13.11 -5.48 -17.78
C SER A 2 13.77 -4.19 -17.32
N ARG A 3 13.24 -3.03 -17.67
CA ARG A 3 13.79 -1.72 -17.26
C ARG A 3 13.79 -1.54 -15.72
N ILE A 4 12.88 -2.19 -15.02
CA ILE A 4 12.73 -2.10 -13.56
C ILE A 4 13.69 -3.08 -12.87
N GLY A 5 13.73 -4.34 -13.29
CA GLY A 5 14.54 -5.37 -12.65
C GLY A 5 16.04 -5.10 -12.64
N VAL A 6 16.54 -4.43 -13.68
CA VAL A 6 17.99 -4.10 -13.84
C VAL A 6 18.44 -2.93 -12.95
N LYS A 7 17.52 -2.09 -12.48
CA LYS A 7 17.88 -0.95 -11.65
C LYS A 7 18.38 -1.41 -10.28
N PRO A 8 19.59 -1.03 -9.86
CA PRO A 8 20.08 -1.32 -8.52
C PRO A 8 19.18 -0.65 -7.47
N ILE A 9 19.18 -1.19 -6.26
CA ILE A 9 18.48 -0.63 -5.10
C ILE A 9 19.56 -0.09 -4.18
N THR A 10 19.52 1.20 -3.91
CA THR A 10 20.43 1.83 -2.95
C THR A 10 19.86 1.67 -1.54
N VAL A 11 20.64 1.12 -0.63
CA VAL A 11 20.29 0.99 0.78
C VAL A 11 20.75 2.27 1.50
N PRO A 12 19.82 3.07 2.06
CA PRO A 12 20.18 4.29 2.75
C PRO A 12 20.87 4.00 4.09
N ALA A 13 21.62 4.98 4.60
CA ALA A 13 22.25 4.88 5.91
C ALA A 13 21.19 4.63 7.02
N GLY A 14 21.49 3.70 7.91
CA GLY A 14 20.58 3.29 8.98
C GLY A 14 19.61 2.16 8.61
N VAL A 15 19.70 1.61 7.40
CA VAL A 15 18.98 0.40 6.99
C VAL A 15 19.96 -0.76 6.84
N GLU A 16 19.65 -1.85 7.47
CA GLU A 16 20.41 -3.11 7.38
C GLU A 16 19.59 -4.12 6.58
N VAL A 17 20.23 -4.74 5.59
CA VAL A 17 19.60 -5.78 4.77
C VAL A 17 20.36 -7.06 4.96
N THR A 18 19.67 -8.13 5.28
CA THR A 18 20.24 -9.47 5.42
C THR A 18 19.56 -10.41 4.44
N ILE A 19 20.36 -11.12 3.64
CA ILE A 19 19.87 -12.14 2.71
C ILE A 19 20.26 -13.50 3.29
N ALA A 20 19.25 -14.25 3.76
CA ALA A 20 19.44 -15.58 4.32
C ALA A 20 19.18 -16.68 3.26
N GLU A 21 19.48 -17.93 3.62
CA GLU A 21 19.25 -19.07 2.74
C GLU A 21 17.83 -19.18 2.26
N GLY A 22 17.64 -19.61 1.01
CA GLY A 22 16.32 -19.73 0.38
C GLY A 22 15.69 -18.40 -0.03
N ASN A 23 16.50 -17.36 -0.28
CA ASN A 23 16.06 -16.01 -0.66
C ASN A 23 15.13 -15.35 0.37
N LEU A 24 15.37 -15.61 1.66
CA LEU A 24 14.72 -14.89 2.73
C LEU A 24 15.42 -13.54 2.93
N VAL A 25 14.77 -12.45 2.61
CA VAL A 25 15.29 -11.10 2.77
C VAL A 25 14.68 -10.46 4.01
N ILE A 26 15.55 -9.98 4.90
CA ILE A 26 15.20 -9.26 6.12
C ILE A 26 15.72 -7.83 5.97
N VAL A 27 14.85 -6.86 6.08
CA VAL A 27 15.19 -5.43 6.00
C VAL A 27 14.83 -4.79 7.33
N LYS A 28 15.84 -4.28 8.04
CA LYS A 28 15.72 -3.61 9.33
C LYS A 28 16.05 -2.13 9.16
N GLY A 29 15.19 -1.28 9.67
CA GLY A 29 15.38 0.18 9.60
C GLY A 29 14.78 0.91 10.79
N PRO A 30 14.80 2.24 10.78
CA PRO A 30 14.38 3.06 11.91
C PRO A 30 12.89 2.89 12.28
N LYS A 31 12.03 2.50 11.33
CA LYS A 31 10.59 2.32 11.57
C LYS A 31 10.17 0.88 11.89
N GLY A 32 11.07 -0.08 11.74
CA GLY A 32 10.80 -1.48 12.06
C GLY A 32 11.55 -2.45 11.15
N THR A 33 11.11 -3.70 11.18
CA THR A 33 11.73 -4.79 10.42
C THR A 33 10.68 -5.46 9.53
N LEU A 34 11.03 -5.68 8.28
CA LEU A 34 10.23 -6.45 7.33
C LEU A 34 10.98 -7.69 6.89
N THR A 35 10.29 -8.80 6.80
CA THR A 35 10.84 -10.09 6.36
C THR A 35 9.99 -10.65 5.25
N LYS A 36 10.61 -11.05 4.15
CA LYS A 36 9.90 -11.66 3.02
C LYS A 36 10.77 -12.71 2.32
N LYS A 37 10.15 -13.84 2.00
CA LYS A 37 10.77 -14.89 1.19
C LYS A 37 10.45 -14.65 -0.29
N PHE A 38 11.48 -14.74 -1.12
CA PHE A 38 11.39 -14.58 -2.57
C PHE A 38 11.61 -15.91 -3.28
N ASP A 39 11.28 -15.95 -4.57
CA ASP A 39 11.44 -17.13 -5.40
C ASP A 39 12.93 -17.50 -5.53
N ALA A 40 13.23 -18.79 -5.35
CA ALA A 40 14.60 -19.32 -5.41
C ALA A 40 15.24 -19.21 -6.81
N ALA A 41 14.42 -19.06 -7.86
CA ALA A 41 14.92 -18.90 -9.23
C ALA A 41 15.60 -17.54 -9.47
N ILE A 42 15.39 -16.56 -8.58
CA ILE A 42 15.96 -15.22 -8.72
C ILE A 42 17.18 -15.10 -7.79
N SER A 43 18.29 -14.63 -8.31
CA SER A 43 19.49 -14.36 -7.52
C SER A 43 19.45 -12.94 -6.98
N ILE A 44 19.64 -12.78 -5.67
CA ILE A 44 19.69 -11.49 -4.98
C ILE A 44 21.09 -11.34 -4.43
N LYS A 45 21.80 -10.30 -4.85
CA LYS A 45 23.17 -10.01 -4.41
C LYS A 45 23.20 -8.65 -3.71
N GLN A 46 23.98 -8.57 -2.65
CA GLN A 46 24.25 -7.32 -1.94
C GLN A 46 25.73 -7.01 -2.04
N GLU A 47 26.05 -5.82 -2.52
CA GLU A 47 27.41 -5.28 -2.61
C GLU A 47 27.41 -3.95 -1.86
N GLU A 48 28.08 -3.90 -0.72
CA GLU A 48 28.11 -2.73 0.17
C GLU A 48 26.69 -2.19 0.44
N ASN A 49 26.35 -1.03 -0.13
CA ASN A 49 25.06 -0.35 0.03
C ASN A 49 24.13 -0.51 -1.18
N THR A 50 24.39 -1.49 -2.04
CA THR A 50 23.62 -1.69 -3.26
C THR A 50 23.13 -3.13 -3.35
N ILE A 51 21.85 -3.30 -3.66
CA ILE A 51 21.25 -4.61 -3.91
C ILE A 51 20.96 -4.73 -5.39
N THR A 52 21.43 -5.81 -5.99
CA THR A 52 21.17 -6.18 -7.38
C THR A 52 20.38 -7.48 -7.44
N VAL A 53 19.45 -7.54 -8.38
CA VAL A 53 18.60 -8.69 -8.62
C VAL A 53 18.90 -9.23 -10.01
N GLU A 54 19.21 -10.52 -10.09
CA GLU A 54 19.56 -11.18 -11.34
C GLU A 54 18.59 -12.33 -11.64
N ARG A 55 18.37 -12.62 -12.91
CA ARG A 55 17.56 -13.73 -13.38
C ARG A 55 18.40 -14.71 -14.18
N PRO A 56 18.14 -16.03 -14.09
CA PRO A 56 18.94 -17.05 -14.79
C PRO A 56 18.66 -17.09 -16.30
N THR A 57 17.43 -16.80 -16.72
CA THR A 57 17.04 -16.86 -18.14
C THR A 57 16.11 -15.71 -18.55
N ASN A 58 15.91 -15.55 -19.87
CA ASN A 58 15.03 -14.56 -20.46
C ASN A 58 13.58 -15.05 -20.67
N ASN A 59 13.17 -16.16 -20.07
CA ASN A 59 11.82 -16.67 -20.21
C ASN A 59 10.79 -15.69 -19.58
N LYS A 60 9.52 -15.84 -19.92
CA LYS A 60 8.43 -14.95 -19.48
C LYS A 60 8.30 -14.91 -17.94
N GLN A 61 8.43 -16.07 -17.30
CA GLN A 61 8.30 -16.20 -15.84
C GLN A 61 9.44 -15.50 -15.12
N HIS A 62 10.70 -15.76 -15.46
CA HIS A 62 11.86 -15.13 -14.82
C HIS A 62 11.91 -13.62 -15.08
N ARG A 63 11.42 -13.16 -16.23
CA ARG A 63 11.29 -11.71 -16.51
C ARG A 63 10.26 -11.03 -15.59
N SER A 64 9.13 -11.69 -15.32
CA SER A 64 8.10 -11.14 -14.41
C SER A 64 8.59 -11.16 -12.96
N LEU A 65 9.17 -12.27 -12.49
CA LEU A 65 9.73 -12.39 -11.14
C LEU A 65 10.86 -11.40 -10.88
N HIS A 66 11.73 -11.16 -11.88
CA HIS A 66 12.84 -10.23 -11.76
C HIS A 66 12.38 -8.81 -11.39
N GLY A 67 11.42 -8.26 -12.14
CA GLY A 67 10.88 -6.94 -11.86
C GLY A 67 10.05 -6.88 -10.57
N LEU A 68 9.31 -7.95 -10.26
CA LEU A 68 8.53 -8.06 -9.03
C LEU A 68 9.43 -8.09 -7.80
N THR A 69 10.43 -8.97 -7.78
CA THR A 69 11.37 -9.12 -6.65
C THR A 69 12.09 -7.80 -6.37
N ARG A 70 12.65 -7.16 -7.41
CA ARG A 70 13.30 -5.86 -7.28
C ARG A 70 12.37 -4.82 -6.65
N THR A 71 11.13 -4.71 -7.15
CA THR A 71 10.17 -3.72 -6.66
C THR A 71 9.75 -3.99 -5.22
N LEU A 72 9.59 -5.26 -4.84
CA LEU A 72 9.22 -5.62 -3.46
C LEU A 72 10.33 -5.31 -2.47
N ILE A 73 11.60 -5.61 -2.82
CA ILE A 73 12.76 -5.25 -1.97
C ILE A 73 12.88 -3.73 -1.83
N ASP A 74 12.75 -3.00 -2.92
CA ASP A 74 12.77 -1.53 -2.91
C ASP A 74 11.65 -0.95 -2.00
N ASN A 75 10.44 -1.51 -2.10
CA ASN A 75 9.36 -1.13 -1.20
C ASN A 75 9.66 -1.45 0.27
N MET A 76 10.34 -2.58 0.57
CA MET A 76 10.74 -2.90 1.95
C MET A 76 11.73 -1.86 2.48
N VAL A 77 12.75 -1.51 1.69
CA VAL A 77 13.75 -0.49 2.05
C VAL A 77 13.10 0.87 2.31
N ILE A 78 12.24 1.34 1.39
CA ILE A 78 11.50 2.60 1.55
C ILE A 78 10.57 2.54 2.77
N GLY A 79 9.89 1.42 2.97
CA GLY A 79 8.94 1.22 4.05
C GLY A 79 9.56 1.32 5.44
N VAL A 80 10.70 0.68 5.66
CA VAL A 80 11.40 0.73 6.96
C VAL A 80 12.09 2.08 7.19
N THR A 81 12.35 2.85 6.13
CA THR A 81 12.98 4.19 6.21
C THR A 81 11.91 5.28 6.42
N ASN A 82 11.04 5.45 5.45
CA ASN A 82 10.05 6.54 5.40
C ASN A 82 8.66 6.10 5.85
N GLY A 83 8.33 4.84 5.67
CA GLY A 83 6.98 4.31 5.77
C GLY A 83 6.15 4.64 4.54
N PHE A 84 4.94 4.09 4.53
CA PHE A 84 3.93 4.38 3.50
C PHE A 84 2.69 4.97 4.13
N GLU A 85 2.06 5.88 3.42
CA GLU A 85 0.77 6.43 3.78
C GLU A 85 -0.19 6.40 2.60
N LYS A 86 -1.48 6.18 2.89
CA LYS A 86 -2.54 6.27 1.91
C LYS A 86 -3.69 7.10 2.48
N LYS A 87 -3.96 8.24 1.84
CA LYS A 87 -5.03 9.15 2.24
C LYS A 87 -6.34 8.79 1.55
N LEU A 88 -7.43 8.82 2.30
CA LEU A 88 -8.79 8.58 1.86
C LEU A 88 -9.67 9.76 2.27
N GLU A 89 -10.63 10.09 1.42
CA GLU A 89 -11.62 11.15 1.65
C GLU A 89 -13.02 10.55 1.68
N LEU A 90 -13.82 10.93 2.67
CA LEU A 90 -15.22 10.59 2.77
C LEU A 90 -16.05 11.72 2.16
N VAL A 91 -16.77 11.45 1.11
CA VAL A 91 -17.61 12.42 0.39
C VAL A 91 -19.07 12.02 0.53
N GLY A 92 -19.87 12.89 1.10
CA GLY A 92 -21.30 12.68 1.25
C GLY A 92 -21.87 13.33 2.51
N VAL A 93 -23.11 13.78 2.45
CA VAL A 93 -23.81 14.36 3.60
C VAL A 93 -23.96 13.30 4.70
N GLY A 94 -23.49 13.62 5.91
CA GLY A 94 -23.54 12.72 7.06
C GLY A 94 -22.45 11.63 7.08
N TYR A 95 -21.55 11.57 6.08
CA TYR A 95 -20.41 10.68 6.10
C TYR A 95 -19.34 11.23 7.04
N ARG A 96 -18.95 10.43 8.00
CA ARG A 96 -17.93 10.81 8.98
C ARG A 96 -17.22 9.59 9.52
N ALA A 97 -15.97 9.80 9.92
CA ALA A 97 -15.14 8.80 10.56
C ALA A 97 -14.64 9.32 11.91
N GLN A 98 -14.41 8.40 12.82
CA GLN A 98 -13.84 8.66 14.14
C GLN A 98 -12.90 7.52 14.50
N LYS A 99 -11.83 7.83 15.22
CA LYS A 99 -10.91 6.85 15.77
C LYS A 99 -11.19 6.66 17.26
N GLN A 100 -11.42 5.42 17.66
CA GLN A 100 -11.64 5.02 19.05
C GLN A 100 -10.58 3.98 19.45
N GLY A 101 -9.45 4.44 19.96
CA GLY A 101 -8.30 3.57 20.24
C GLY A 101 -7.81 2.86 18.95
N LYS A 102 -7.90 1.53 18.91
CA LYS A 102 -7.55 0.73 17.73
C LYS A 102 -8.71 0.53 16.74
N LYS A 103 -9.92 0.99 17.07
CA LYS A 103 -11.09 0.85 16.21
C LYS A 103 -11.31 2.10 15.37
N LEU A 104 -11.53 1.91 14.08
CA LEU A 104 -12.03 2.91 13.16
C LEU A 104 -13.54 2.76 13.06
N VAL A 105 -14.29 3.78 13.41
CA VAL A 105 -15.76 3.82 13.35
C VAL A 105 -16.17 4.81 12.26
N MET A 106 -16.97 4.35 11.32
CA MET A 106 -17.40 5.14 10.16
C MET A 106 -18.91 5.13 10.01
N ASN A 107 -19.51 6.30 9.85
CA ASN A 107 -20.88 6.47 9.43
C ASN A 107 -20.92 6.71 7.91
N LEU A 108 -21.47 5.77 7.16
CA LEU A 108 -21.46 5.76 5.70
C LEU A 108 -22.86 5.69 5.09
N GLY A 109 -23.88 6.14 5.85
CA GLY A 109 -25.28 6.11 5.41
C GLY A 109 -25.92 4.71 5.46
N PHE A 110 -25.36 3.80 6.27
CA PHE A 110 -26.00 2.55 6.67
C PHE A 110 -26.81 2.78 7.95
N SER A 111 -27.70 1.84 8.28
CA SER A 111 -28.51 1.85 9.52
C SER A 111 -27.67 1.69 10.79
N HIS A 112 -26.44 1.20 10.65
CA HIS A 112 -25.46 1.00 11.73
C HIS A 112 -24.09 1.57 11.34
N PRO A 113 -23.26 1.98 12.30
CA PRO A 113 -21.89 2.37 12.01
C PRO A 113 -21.05 1.16 11.53
N VAL A 114 -20.10 1.41 10.68
CA VAL A 114 -19.11 0.42 10.26
C VAL A 114 -17.92 0.49 11.20
N GLU A 115 -17.60 -0.62 11.84
CA GLU A 115 -16.43 -0.72 12.73
C GLU A 115 -15.36 -1.60 12.07
N MET A 116 -14.12 -1.13 12.11
CA MET A 116 -12.95 -1.87 11.62
C MET A 116 -11.82 -1.74 12.65
N GLU A 117 -11.17 -2.85 12.94
CA GLU A 117 -9.96 -2.85 13.78
C GLU A 117 -8.71 -2.67 12.93
N ASP A 118 -7.74 -1.91 13.44
CA ASP A 118 -6.46 -1.76 12.77
C ASP A 118 -5.69 -3.09 12.85
N PRO A 119 -5.25 -3.64 11.72
CA PRO A 119 -4.38 -4.79 11.72
C PRO A 119 -3.01 -4.44 12.33
N GLU A 120 -2.31 -5.46 12.81
CA GLU A 120 -0.93 -5.28 13.30
C GLU A 120 -0.02 -4.69 12.23
N GLY A 121 0.83 -3.75 12.63
CA GLY A 121 1.74 -3.05 11.71
C GLY A 121 1.12 -1.91 10.92
N LEU A 122 -0.17 -1.60 11.14
CA LEU A 122 -0.86 -0.45 10.55
C LEU A 122 -1.37 0.51 11.62
N THR A 123 -1.42 1.78 11.26
CA THR A 123 -2.05 2.83 12.07
C THR A 123 -2.97 3.65 11.19
N VAL A 124 -4.20 3.86 11.65
CA VAL A 124 -5.14 4.76 11.00
C VAL A 124 -5.27 6.04 11.82
N GLU A 125 -5.04 7.15 11.16
CA GLU A 125 -5.26 8.49 11.72
C GLU A 125 -6.50 9.11 11.08
N VAL A 126 -7.25 9.87 11.86
CA VAL A 126 -8.43 10.60 11.44
C VAL A 126 -8.21 12.08 11.78
N PRO A 127 -7.47 12.82 10.93
CA PRO A 127 -7.20 14.23 11.21
C PRO A 127 -8.49 15.07 11.20
N ASN A 128 -9.42 14.73 10.30
CA ASN A 128 -10.74 15.33 10.19
C ASN A 128 -11.81 14.25 10.06
N GLN A 129 -13.04 14.55 10.39
CA GLN A 129 -14.15 13.58 10.28
C GLN A 129 -14.37 13.04 8.85
N THR A 130 -13.84 13.72 7.85
CA THR A 130 -13.98 13.37 6.43
C THR A 130 -12.68 12.88 5.79
N GLU A 131 -11.59 12.78 6.56
CA GLU A 131 -10.28 12.35 6.07
C GLU A 131 -9.71 11.21 6.90
N LEU A 132 -9.16 10.23 6.23
CA LEU A 132 -8.49 9.08 6.81
C LEU A 132 -7.07 8.98 6.24
N ILE A 133 -6.10 8.69 7.09
CA ILE A 133 -4.73 8.41 6.67
C ILE A 133 -4.35 7.03 7.22
N VAL A 134 -4.12 6.08 6.33
CA VAL A 134 -3.61 4.75 6.67
C VAL A 134 -2.10 4.78 6.55
N LYS A 135 -1.38 4.47 7.62
CA LYS A 135 0.08 4.47 7.71
C LYS A 135 0.61 3.09 8.07
N GLY A 136 1.78 2.75 7.55
CA GLY A 136 2.47 1.51 7.88
C GLY A 136 3.80 1.37 7.17
N ILE A 137 4.57 0.36 7.59
CA ILE A 137 5.88 0.06 6.97
C ILE A 137 5.72 -0.83 5.73
N ASP A 138 4.68 -1.66 5.65
CA ASP A 138 4.42 -2.54 4.51
C ASP A 138 3.44 -1.90 3.54
N LYS A 139 3.91 -1.58 2.34
CA LYS A 139 3.10 -0.99 1.26
C LYS A 139 1.89 -1.84 0.88
N GLN A 140 2.04 -3.18 0.91
CA GLN A 140 0.94 -4.10 0.56
C GLN A 140 -0.16 -4.06 1.61
N LEU A 141 0.20 -4.09 2.89
CA LEU A 141 -0.76 -4.00 3.99
C LEU A 141 -1.50 -2.66 3.98
N VAL A 142 -0.76 -1.54 3.84
CA VAL A 142 -1.35 -0.19 3.74
C VAL A 142 -2.34 -0.11 2.58
N GLY A 143 -1.94 -0.58 1.39
CA GLY A 143 -2.78 -0.55 0.20
C GLY A 143 -4.03 -1.43 0.33
N ASN A 144 -3.87 -2.65 0.83
CA ASN A 144 -4.97 -3.60 1.01
C ASN A 144 -5.98 -3.10 2.06
N TYR A 145 -5.51 -2.53 3.16
CA TYR A 145 -6.40 -2.01 4.19
C TYR A 145 -7.14 -0.76 3.72
N ALA A 146 -6.46 0.15 3.03
CA ALA A 146 -7.10 1.31 2.41
C ALA A 146 -8.17 0.89 1.38
N ALA A 147 -7.90 -0.16 0.60
CA ALA A 147 -8.88 -0.72 -0.34
C ALA A 147 -10.10 -1.32 0.39
N LYS A 148 -9.90 -2.06 1.49
CA LYS A 148 -10.99 -2.59 2.31
C LYS A 148 -11.88 -1.48 2.89
N ILE A 149 -11.28 -0.39 3.37
CA ILE A 149 -12.05 0.79 3.84
C ILE A 149 -12.88 1.37 2.69
N ARG A 150 -12.27 1.55 1.51
CA ARG A 150 -12.96 2.10 0.34
C ARG A 150 -14.08 1.19 -0.18
N ASP A 151 -13.93 -0.12 -0.05
CA ASP A 151 -14.91 -1.11 -0.52
C ASP A 151 -16.25 -1.05 0.23
N TRP A 152 -16.28 -0.55 1.47
CA TRP A 152 -17.54 -0.34 2.21
C TRP A 152 -18.48 0.61 1.48
N ARG A 153 -17.95 1.65 0.84
CA ARG A 153 -18.77 2.58 0.07
C ARG A 153 -17.94 3.21 -1.03
N LYS A 154 -17.81 2.51 -2.15
CA LYS A 154 -17.12 3.05 -3.35
C LYS A 154 -17.79 4.34 -3.83
N PRO A 155 -17.04 5.29 -4.40
CA PRO A 155 -17.61 6.51 -4.93
C PRO A 155 -18.58 6.19 -6.07
N GLU A 156 -19.78 6.74 -6.00
CA GLU A 156 -20.80 6.55 -7.01
C GLU A 156 -20.60 7.53 -8.19
N PRO A 157 -21.05 7.16 -9.40
CA PRO A 157 -20.71 7.93 -10.61
C PRO A 157 -21.55 9.20 -10.82
N TYR A 158 -22.58 9.46 -10.02
CA TYR A 158 -23.48 10.62 -10.25
C TYR A 158 -23.08 11.83 -9.40
N LYS A 159 -23.16 11.73 -8.08
CA LYS A 159 -22.78 12.80 -7.14
C LYS A 159 -21.38 12.62 -6.57
N GLY A 160 -20.74 11.47 -6.78
CA GLY A 160 -19.43 11.14 -6.27
C GLY A 160 -19.43 10.81 -4.77
N LYS A 161 -20.58 10.48 -4.19
CA LYS A 161 -20.70 10.03 -2.79
C LYS A 161 -19.95 8.72 -2.58
N GLY A 162 -19.19 8.63 -1.52
CA GLY A 162 -18.44 7.43 -1.16
C GLY A 162 -17.08 7.75 -0.59
N ILE A 163 -16.26 6.73 -0.40
CA ILE A 163 -14.88 6.83 0.04
C ILE A 163 -13.98 6.75 -1.20
N ARG A 164 -13.16 7.76 -1.40
CA ARG A 164 -12.20 7.82 -2.51
C ARG A 164 -10.78 8.01 -2.00
N TYR A 165 -9.79 7.68 -2.80
CA TYR A 165 -8.42 8.06 -2.51
C TYR A 165 -8.25 9.57 -2.70
N ALA A 166 -7.39 10.20 -1.90
CA ALA A 166 -7.04 11.60 -2.11
C ALA A 166 -6.47 11.81 -3.52
N GLY A 167 -7.06 12.77 -4.25
CA GLY A 167 -6.71 13.02 -5.64
C GLY A 167 -7.31 12.03 -6.66
N GLU A 168 -8.16 11.10 -6.26
CA GLU A 168 -8.87 10.21 -7.19
C GLU A 168 -9.93 11.00 -7.98
N VAL A 169 -9.82 10.98 -9.30
CA VAL A 169 -10.81 11.55 -10.20
C VAL A 169 -11.92 10.52 -10.44
N VAL A 170 -13.07 10.73 -9.83
CA VAL A 170 -14.24 9.87 -10.01
C VAL A 170 -14.91 10.22 -11.34
N ARG A 171 -14.93 9.24 -12.26
CA ARG A 171 -15.60 9.41 -13.56
C ARG A 171 -17.11 9.55 -13.33
N ARG A 172 -17.65 10.72 -13.65
CA ARG A 172 -19.08 11.00 -13.47
C ARG A 172 -19.89 10.65 -14.72
N LYS A 173 -21.12 10.23 -14.50
CA LYS A 173 -22.13 10.03 -15.52
C LYS A 173 -23.22 11.07 -15.35
N GLU A 174 -23.86 11.46 -16.45
CA GLU A 174 -25.07 12.28 -16.41
C GLU A 174 -26.24 11.44 -15.89
N GLY A 175 -27.01 12.03 -14.98
CA GLY A 175 -28.26 11.44 -14.52
C GLY A 175 -29.32 11.48 -15.64
N LYS A 176 -30.43 10.75 -15.48
CA LYS A 176 -31.58 10.87 -16.36
C LYS A 176 -32.11 12.31 -16.27
N THR A 177 -31.80 13.13 -17.25
CA THR A 177 -32.50 14.38 -17.49
C THR A 177 -33.90 14.02 -17.99
N GLY A 178 -34.90 14.29 -17.17
CA GLY A 178 -36.29 14.18 -17.64
C GLY A 178 -36.43 15.01 -18.92
N LYS A 179 -36.73 14.36 -20.04
CA LYS A 179 -37.18 15.09 -21.22
C LYS A 179 -38.40 15.91 -20.79
N LYS A 180 -38.31 17.22 -20.78
CA LYS A 180 -39.45 18.10 -20.87
C LYS A 180 -40.11 17.91 -22.23
#